data_ded3e5774cf25a6e2461c48867765f7e
#
_entry.id   ded3e5774cf25a6e2461c48867765f7e
#
_cell.length_a   1.000
_cell.length_b   1.000
_cell.length_c   1.000
_cell.angle_alpha   90.00
_cell.angle_beta   90.00
_cell.angle_gamma   90.00
#
_symmetry.space_group_name_H-M   'P 1'
#
loop_
_entity.id
_entity.type
_entity.pdbx_description
1 polymer ?
#
loop_
_entity_poly.entity_id
_entity_poly.type
_entity_poly.pdbx_seq_one_letter_code
_entity_poly.pdbx_strand_id
1 'polypeptide(L)'
;GLSKRIHDLGMLFGLWMEPEMISPDSDLFRAHPDWCLHVKGRPSTLERSQLILDLSRAEVQDYVIEAVCRVLRESNADYLKWDMNRNMTEYFSADIPVEQQMEVQHRYILGVYRILDAVVSTFPDVLFEACSGGGGRFDGGMLYYMPQIWTSDNTDAVSRLSIQYGTSMVYPISSMGAHVSAVPNHQCERVTSLKMRGDVALSGNFGFELDLTKASADEREEIKQLVIMVKRHRHLTQQGVFSRLANPEGGKYAAWQYISQDGSEALLCTFKILSVPNMPPFRVRMTNLDDMADYESDDGTVYSGAQLMYQGISTHLAGDFSSCVMHFTRKG
;
A
#
# COMPACT_ATOMS: atom_id res chain seq x y z
N GLY A 1 -7.90 -27.90 -2.72
CA GLY A 1 -6.74 -27.05 -2.93
C GLY A 1 -6.52 -26.08 -1.76
N LEU A 2 -5.47 -25.24 -1.84
CA LEU A 2 -5.12 -24.27 -0.79
C LEU A 2 -6.24 -23.23 -0.58
N SER A 3 -6.79 -22.65 -1.65
CA SER A 3 -7.88 -21.67 -1.58
C SER A 3 -9.09 -22.21 -0.79
N LYS A 4 -9.52 -23.44 -1.08
CA LYS A 4 -10.61 -24.05 -0.33
C LYS A 4 -10.34 -24.11 1.18
N ARG A 5 -9.12 -24.47 1.59
CA ARG A 5 -8.74 -24.54 3.02
C ARG A 5 -8.78 -23.18 3.70
N ILE A 6 -8.42 -22.13 2.97
CA ILE A 6 -8.46 -20.75 3.44
C ILE A 6 -9.92 -20.29 3.57
N HIS A 7 -10.76 -20.56 2.57
CA HIS A 7 -12.20 -20.28 2.64
C HIS A 7 -12.90 -21.04 3.78
N ASP A 8 -12.54 -22.29 4.00
CA ASP A 8 -13.08 -23.10 5.13
C ASP A 8 -12.76 -22.47 6.50
N LEU A 9 -11.72 -21.62 6.59
CA LEU A 9 -11.37 -20.81 7.78
C LEU A 9 -12.10 -19.45 7.84
N GLY A 10 -12.97 -19.13 6.87
CA GLY A 10 -13.67 -17.86 6.78
C GLY A 10 -12.80 -16.69 6.30
N MET A 11 -11.68 -16.98 5.63
CA MET A 11 -10.77 -15.99 5.07
C MET A 11 -10.89 -15.94 3.54
N LEU A 12 -10.55 -14.81 2.93
CA LEU A 12 -10.41 -14.66 1.49
C LEU A 12 -9.03 -15.13 1.04
N PHE A 13 -8.95 -15.66 -0.19
CA PHE A 13 -7.70 -16.14 -0.78
C PHE A 13 -7.17 -15.17 -1.83
N GLY A 14 -5.92 -14.74 -1.68
CA GLY A 14 -5.24 -13.85 -2.63
C GLY A 14 -4.07 -14.50 -3.34
N LEU A 15 -3.80 -14.02 -4.55
CA LEU A 15 -2.63 -14.38 -5.35
C LEU A 15 -1.81 -13.14 -5.71
N TRP A 16 -0.52 -13.36 -5.96
CA TRP A 16 0.40 -12.41 -6.56
C TRP A 16 0.83 -12.90 -7.94
N MET A 17 0.87 -12.00 -8.93
CA MET A 17 1.27 -12.32 -10.31
C MET A 17 2.05 -11.16 -10.93
N GLU A 18 2.94 -11.49 -11.88
CA GLU A 18 3.66 -10.56 -12.76
C GLU A 18 3.29 -10.82 -14.23
N PRO A 19 2.09 -10.47 -14.70
CA PRO A 19 1.59 -10.92 -16.01
C PRO A 19 2.19 -10.19 -17.21
N GLU A 20 2.92 -9.11 -16.99
CA GLU A 20 3.53 -8.28 -18.04
C GLU A 20 4.94 -8.74 -18.43
N MET A 21 5.46 -9.75 -17.73
CA MET A 21 6.83 -10.22 -17.88
C MET A 21 6.90 -11.68 -18.32
N ILE A 22 8.02 -12.06 -18.91
CA ILE A 22 8.27 -13.40 -19.41
C ILE A 22 9.72 -13.82 -19.14
N SER A 23 9.91 -15.06 -18.67
CA SER A 23 11.25 -15.66 -18.54
C SER A 23 11.71 -16.20 -19.89
N PRO A 24 12.97 -15.96 -20.31
CA PRO A 24 13.55 -16.61 -21.45
C PRO A 24 13.56 -18.15 -21.35
N ASP A 25 13.56 -18.68 -20.14
CA ASP A 25 13.43 -20.11 -19.87
C ASP A 25 11.96 -20.49 -19.56
N SER A 26 11.07 -20.14 -20.48
CA SER A 26 9.66 -20.52 -20.41
C SER A 26 9.17 -21.09 -21.74
N ASP A 27 8.12 -21.91 -21.70
CA ASP A 27 7.50 -22.44 -22.91
C ASP A 27 6.91 -21.35 -23.79
N LEU A 28 6.36 -20.31 -23.17
CA LEU A 28 5.85 -19.14 -23.88
C LEU A 28 6.94 -18.44 -24.68
N PHE A 29 8.11 -18.19 -24.09
CA PHE A 29 9.21 -17.55 -24.80
C PHE A 29 9.76 -18.45 -25.93
N ARG A 30 9.87 -19.76 -25.69
CA ARG A 30 10.28 -20.71 -26.73
C ARG A 30 9.32 -20.75 -27.90
N ALA A 31 8.02 -20.60 -27.66
CA ALA A 31 7.00 -20.57 -28.71
C ALA A 31 6.92 -19.21 -29.42
N HIS A 32 7.11 -18.12 -28.70
CA HIS A 32 6.92 -16.75 -29.18
C HIS A 32 8.05 -15.81 -28.71
N PRO A 33 9.30 -16.00 -29.17
CA PRO A 33 10.41 -15.14 -28.76
C PRO A 33 10.25 -13.69 -29.27
N ASP A 34 9.43 -13.48 -30.30
CA ASP A 34 9.10 -12.17 -30.89
C ASP A 34 8.03 -11.39 -30.11
N TRP A 35 7.43 -11.98 -29.07
CA TRP A 35 6.44 -11.31 -28.22
C TRP A 35 7.04 -10.41 -27.14
N CYS A 36 8.36 -10.27 -27.13
CA CYS A 36 9.05 -9.39 -26.20
C CYS A 36 9.40 -8.05 -26.85
N LEU A 37 9.35 -6.98 -26.06
CA LEU A 37 9.98 -5.72 -26.43
C LEU A 37 11.48 -5.94 -26.56
N HIS A 38 12.05 -5.74 -27.77
CA HIS A 38 13.45 -6.02 -28.03
C HIS A 38 13.98 -5.33 -29.28
N VAL A 39 15.13 -4.69 -29.17
CA VAL A 39 15.81 -4.06 -30.30
C VAL A 39 16.62 -5.12 -31.08
N LYS A 40 16.21 -5.39 -32.32
CA LYS A 40 16.87 -6.39 -33.16
C LYS A 40 18.37 -6.09 -33.27
N GLY A 41 19.18 -7.14 -33.09
CA GLY A 41 20.65 -7.06 -33.19
C GLY A 41 21.36 -6.55 -31.94
N ARG A 42 20.63 -6.29 -30.85
CA ARG A 42 21.21 -6.00 -29.53
C ARG A 42 20.93 -7.17 -28.56
N PRO A 43 21.81 -7.39 -27.56
CA PRO A 43 21.50 -8.33 -26.51
C PRO A 43 20.31 -7.82 -25.68
N SER A 44 19.43 -8.73 -25.27
CA SER A 44 18.32 -8.38 -24.37
C SER A 44 18.85 -8.08 -22.98
N THR A 45 18.30 -7.06 -22.34
CA THR A 45 18.59 -6.74 -20.94
C THR A 45 17.67 -7.57 -20.06
N LEU A 46 18.26 -8.41 -19.20
CA LEU A 46 17.52 -9.17 -18.20
C LEU A 46 17.55 -8.45 -16.86
N GLU A 47 16.40 -8.35 -16.25
CA GLU A 47 16.26 -7.94 -14.85
C GLU A 47 15.39 -8.99 -14.15
N ARG A 48 15.80 -9.48 -12.98
CA ARG A 48 15.15 -10.61 -12.28
C ARG A 48 14.95 -11.86 -13.18
N SER A 49 15.86 -12.06 -14.14
CA SER A 49 15.78 -13.11 -15.16
C SER A 49 14.54 -13.03 -16.08
N GLN A 50 14.00 -11.83 -16.29
CA GLN A 50 12.77 -11.60 -17.04
C GLN A 50 12.98 -10.58 -18.17
N LEU A 51 12.14 -10.72 -19.21
CA LEU A 51 11.92 -9.77 -20.31
C LEU A 51 10.50 -9.20 -20.18
N ILE A 52 10.19 -8.18 -20.97
CA ILE A 52 8.87 -7.54 -20.99
C ILE A 52 8.11 -8.03 -22.21
N LEU A 53 6.87 -8.47 -22.01
CA LEU A 53 5.94 -8.77 -23.09
C LEU A 53 5.57 -7.49 -23.87
N ASP A 54 5.45 -7.60 -25.18
CA ASP A 54 5.02 -6.49 -26.03
C ASP A 54 3.49 -6.33 -26.00
N LEU A 55 3.00 -5.63 -24.99
CA LEU A 55 1.57 -5.37 -24.80
C LEU A 55 1.01 -4.32 -25.79
N SER A 56 1.82 -3.82 -26.73
CA SER A 56 1.29 -3.05 -27.87
C SER A 56 0.59 -3.94 -28.91
N ARG A 57 0.80 -5.26 -28.85
CA ARG A 57 0.26 -6.28 -29.77
C ARG A 57 -1.02 -6.91 -29.22
N ALA A 58 -2.06 -6.97 -30.06
CA ALA A 58 -3.37 -7.49 -29.65
C ALA A 58 -3.33 -8.98 -29.26
N GLU A 59 -2.59 -9.81 -29.98
CA GLU A 59 -2.46 -11.24 -29.67
C GLU A 59 -1.75 -11.51 -28.34
N VAL A 60 -0.79 -10.67 -27.97
CA VAL A 60 -0.11 -10.77 -26.66
C VAL A 60 -1.08 -10.36 -25.54
N GLN A 61 -1.86 -9.31 -25.76
CA GLN A 61 -2.92 -8.89 -24.82
C GLN A 61 -3.95 -10.00 -24.62
N ASP A 62 -4.42 -10.63 -25.70
CA ASP A 62 -5.40 -11.71 -25.64
C ASP A 62 -4.87 -12.91 -24.86
N TYR A 63 -3.62 -13.28 -25.09
CA TYR A 63 -2.96 -14.32 -24.33
C TYR A 63 -2.89 -14.02 -22.83
N VAL A 64 -2.51 -12.79 -22.45
CA VAL A 64 -2.42 -12.38 -21.05
C VAL A 64 -3.80 -12.40 -20.39
N ILE A 65 -4.82 -11.89 -21.09
CA ILE A 65 -6.21 -11.93 -20.61
C ILE A 65 -6.64 -13.38 -20.32
N GLU A 66 -6.43 -14.27 -21.29
CA GLU A 66 -6.81 -15.68 -21.13
C GLU A 66 -6.06 -16.35 -19.98
N ALA A 67 -4.74 -16.14 -19.88
CA ALA A 67 -3.89 -16.72 -18.85
C ALA A 67 -4.29 -16.27 -17.45
N VAL A 68 -4.47 -14.97 -17.23
CA VAL A 68 -4.91 -14.41 -15.95
C VAL A 68 -6.32 -14.88 -15.58
N CYS A 69 -7.26 -14.82 -16.52
CA CYS A 69 -8.64 -15.28 -16.30
C CYS A 69 -8.69 -16.77 -15.96
N ARG A 70 -7.87 -17.60 -16.59
CA ARG A 70 -7.77 -19.04 -16.27
C ARG A 70 -7.27 -19.26 -14.84
N VAL A 71 -6.19 -18.56 -14.44
CA VAL A 71 -5.64 -18.68 -13.08
C VAL A 71 -6.68 -18.26 -12.04
N LEU A 72 -7.40 -17.17 -12.25
CA LEU A 72 -8.43 -16.71 -11.32
C LEU A 72 -9.58 -17.71 -11.19
N ARG A 73 -10.06 -18.30 -12.30
CA ARG A 73 -11.10 -19.35 -12.26
C ARG A 73 -10.63 -20.60 -11.56
N GLU A 74 -9.44 -21.10 -11.88
CA GLU A 74 -8.91 -22.36 -11.31
C GLU A 74 -8.54 -22.24 -9.85
N SER A 75 -8.04 -21.07 -9.42
CA SER A 75 -7.66 -20.82 -8.03
C SER A 75 -8.82 -20.45 -7.12
N ASN A 76 -9.93 -19.96 -7.68
CA ASN A 76 -11.02 -19.33 -6.94
C ASN A 76 -10.47 -18.24 -5.99
N ALA A 77 -9.65 -17.35 -6.52
CA ALA A 77 -9.07 -16.26 -5.76
C ALA A 77 -10.04 -15.09 -5.63
N ASP A 78 -10.06 -14.45 -4.46
CA ASP A 78 -10.85 -13.27 -4.14
C ASP A 78 -10.03 -11.97 -4.26
N TYR A 79 -8.71 -12.11 -4.40
CA TYR A 79 -7.77 -11.00 -4.42
C TYR A 79 -6.62 -11.30 -5.39
N LEU A 80 -6.21 -10.30 -6.16
CA LEU A 80 -5.04 -10.38 -7.02
C LEU A 80 -4.15 -9.17 -6.87
N LYS A 81 -2.88 -9.38 -6.46
CA LYS A 81 -1.84 -8.36 -6.55
C LYS A 81 -1.15 -8.48 -7.91
N TRP A 82 -1.35 -7.48 -8.75
CA TRP A 82 -0.74 -7.34 -10.06
C TRP A 82 0.55 -6.54 -9.97
N ASP A 83 1.68 -7.15 -10.29
CA ASP A 83 2.98 -6.54 -10.12
C ASP A 83 3.74 -6.40 -11.45
N MET A 84 4.57 -5.37 -11.54
CA MET A 84 5.50 -5.10 -12.64
C MET A 84 6.83 -4.65 -12.05
N ASN A 85 7.71 -5.59 -11.74
CA ASN A 85 8.97 -5.36 -11.00
C ASN A 85 10.18 -5.14 -11.90
N ARG A 86 9.97 -4.60 -13.08
CA ARG A 86 11.03 -4.39 -14.05
C ARG A 86 10.90 -3.05 -14.76
N ASN A 87 11.99 -2.32 -14.86
CA ASN A 87 12.07 -1.14 -15.70
C ASN A 87 12.09 -1.53 -17.18
N MET A 88 11.44 -0.75 -18.02
CA MET A 88 11.56 -0.90 -19.47
C MET A 88 12.90 -0.35 -19.93
N THR A 89 13.75 -1.22 -20.49
CA THR A 89 15.08 -0.88 -21.00
C THR A 89 15.11 -0.79 -22.52
N GLU A 90 14.30 -1.60 -23.19
CA GLU A 90 14.10 -1.59 -24.63
C GLU A 90 12.65 -1.26 -24.96
N TYR A 91 12.45 -0.26 -25.83
CA TYR A 91 11.11 0.21 -26.27
C TYR A 91 10.86 -0.05 -27.75
N PHE A 92 11.28 -1.20 -28.25
CA PHE A 92 11.10 -1.55 -29.65
C PHE A 92 10.15 -2.74 -29.77
N SER A 93 9.07 -2.53 -30.55
CA SER A 93 8.14 -3.59 -30.94
C SER A 93 8.47 -4.08 -32.35
N ALA A 94 8.56 -5.40 -32.52
CA ALA A 94 8.79 -6.00 -33.85
C ALA A 94 7.59 -5.83 -34.80
N ASP A 95 6.40 -5.53 -34.25
CA ASP A 95 5.13 -5.41 -34.98
C ASP A 95 4.81 -3.98 -35.43
N ILE A 96 5.49 -2.99 -34.86
CA ILE A 96 5.24 -1.57 -35.15
C ILE A 96 6.25 -1.06 -36.19
N PRO A 97 5.83 -0.33 -37.24
CA PRO A 97 6.74 0.29 -38.19
C PRO A 97 7.77 1.22 -37.52
N VAL A 98 8.96 1.32 -38.14
CA VAL A 98 10.08 2.11 -37.57
C VAL A 98 9.67 3.58 -37.30
N GLU A 99 8.88 4.14 -38.17
CA GLU A 99 8.40 5.53 -38.07
C GLU A 99 7.45 5.76 -36.88
N GLN A 100 6.87 4.67 -36.33
CA GLN A 100 5.91 4.70 -35.22
C GLN A 100 6.49 4.16 -33.91
N GLN A 101 7.78 3.82 -33.85
CA GLN A 101 8.38 3.24 -32.66
C GLN A 101 8.29 4.16 -31.43
N MET A 102 8.21 5.47 -31.62
CA MET A 102 7.99 6.43 -30.53
C MET A 102 6.64 6.30 -29.85
N GLU A 103 5.67 5.56 -30.44
CA GLU A 103 4.35 5.30 -29.87
C GLU A 103 4.32 4.05 -28.98
N VAL A 104 5.38 3.20 -29.00
CA VAL A 104 5.39 1.90 -28.33
C VAL A 104 5.02 2.00 -26.85
N GLN A 105 5.60 2.96 -26.12
CA GLN A 105 5.31 3.14 -24.69
C GLN A 105 3.83 3.49 -24.44
N HIS A 106 3.28 4.39 -25.25
CA HIS A 106 1.87 4.76 -25.14
C HIS A 106 0.95 3.58 -25.49
N ARG A 107 1.24 2.88 -26.60
CA ARG A 107 0.47 1.70 -27.03
C ARG A 107 0.55 0.57 -26.00
N TYR A 108 1.70 0.40 -25.35
CA TYR A 108 1.88 -0.55 -24.25
C TYR A 108 0.90 -0.29 -23.11
N ILE A 109 0.81 0.97 -22.64
CA ILE A 109 -0.10 1.34 -21.55
C ILE A 109 -1.57 1.18 -21.97
N LEU A 110 -1.91 1.51 -23.21
CA LEU A 110 -3.27 1.22 -23.73
C LEU A 110 -3.55 -0.29 -23.74
N GLY A 111 -2.55 -1.11 -24.06
CA GLY A 111 -2.64 -2.56 -23.96
C GLY A 111 -2.85 -3.05 -22.53
N VAL A 112 -2.10 -2.50 -21.55
CA VAL A 112 -2.31 -2.77 -20.12
C VAL A 112 -3.76 -2.46 -19.73
N TYR A 113 -4.28 -1.27 -20.09
CA TYR A 113 -5.65 -0.90 -19.76
C TYR A 113 -6.69 -1.81 -20.42
N ARG A 114 -6.49 -2.23 -21.68
CA ARG A 114 -7.37 -3.20 -22.31
C ARG A 114 -7.41 -4.55 -21.59
N ILE A 115 -6.25 -5.02 -21.14
CA ILE A 115 -6.14 -6.26 -20.36
C ILE A 115 -6.88 -6.10 -19.04
N LEU A 116 -6.60 -5.02 -18.30
CA LEU A 116 -7.23 -4.76 -17.00
C LEU A 116 -8.73 -4.61 -17.11
N ASP A 117 -9.22 -3.88 -18.13
CA ASP A 117 -10.66 -3.73 -18.40
C ASP A 117 -11.34 -5.08 -18.59
N ALA A 118 -10.76 -5.95 -19.42
CA ALA A 118 -11.28 -7.28 -19.67
C ALA A 118 -11.26 -8.18 -18.41
N VAL A 119 -10.16 -8.16 -17.65
CA VAL A 119 -10.01 -9.02 -16.47
C VAL A 119 -10.91 -8.54 -15.32
N VAL A 120 -10.91 -7.24 -15.00
CA VAL A 120 -11.72 -6.67 -13.91
C VAL A 120 -13.21 -6.80 -14.21
N SER A 121 -13.64 -6.57 -15.46
CA SER A 121 -15.03 -6.77 -15.87
C SER A 121 -15.46 -8.23 -15.80
N THR A 122 -14.55 -9.17 -16.03
CA THR A 122 -14.84 -10.62 -15.93
C THR A 122 -14.95 -11.10 -14.47
N PHE A 123 -14.22 -10.44 -13.54
CA PHE A 123 -14.16 -10.81 -12.13
C PHE A 123 -14.48 -9.59 -11.22
N PRO A 124 -15.71 -9.08 -11.26
CA PRO A 124 -16.08 -7.86 -10.51
C PRO A 124 -16.02 -8.02 -8.99
N ASP A 125 -16.04 -9.25 -8.48
CA ASP A 125 -15.97 -9.55 -7.04
C ASP A 125 -14.53 -9.77 -6.56
N VAL A 126 -13.53 -9.79 -7.46
CA VAL A 126 -12.12 -9.91 -7.10
C VAL A 126 -11.53 -8.52 -6.85
N LEU A 127 -10.90 -8.32 -5.70
CA LEU A 127 -10.17 -7.11 -5.39
C LEU A 127 -8.79 -7.14 -6.05
N PHE A 128 -8.46 -6.12 -6.83
CA PHE A 128 -7.17 -5.97 -7.48
C PHE A 128 -6.31 -4.92 -6.77
N GLU A 129 -5.04 -5.25 -6.54
CA GLU A 129 -4.00 -4.34 -6.06
C GLU A 129 -2.92 -4.16 -7.12
N ALA A 130 -2.52 -2.92 -7.38
CA ALA A 130 -1.39 -2.63 -8.26
C ALA A 130 -0.08 -2.56 -7.47
N CYS A 131 0.98 -3.08 -8.08
CA CYS A 131 2.36 -2.88 -7.66
C CYS A 131 3.24 -2.70 -8.92
N SER A 132 4.28 -1.90 -8.80
CA SER A 132 5.29 -1.75 -9.86
C SER A 132 6.61 -1.37 -9.21
N GLY A 133 7.29 -2.36 -8.61
CA GLY A 133 8.41 -2.11 -7.73
C GLY A 133 8.03 -1.12 -6.61
N GLY A 134 6.91 -1.36 -5.98
CA GLY A 134 6.21 -0.39 -5.13
C GLY A 134 5.27 0.51 -5.92
N GLY A 135 5.35 1.82 -5.71
CA GLY A 135 4.46 2.83 -6.28
C GLY A 135 4.83 3.37 -7.66
N GLY A 136 5.63 2.65 -8.46
CA GLY A 136 6.10 3.13 -9.76
C GLY A 136 5.01 3.48 -10.77
N ARG A 137 3.78 2.95 -10.59
CA ARG A 137 2.58 3.29 -11.35
C ARG A 137 1.41 3.69 -10.45
N PHE A 138 1.69 4.44 -9.39
CA PHE A 138 0.63 4.99 -8.55
C PHE A 138 0.05 6.22 -9.22
N ASP A 139 -0.93 6.01 -10.08
CA ASP A 139 -1.59 7.04 -10.88
C ASP A 139 -3.11 6.80 -11.00
N GLY A 140 -3.83 7.80 -11.54
CA GLY A 140 -5.28 7.75 -11.68
C GLY A 140 -5.77 6.66 -12.64
N GLY A 141 -4.96 6.28 -13.64
CA GLY A 141 -5.30 5.22 -14.59
C GLY A 141 -5.29 3.85 -13.92
N MET A 142 -4.24 3.55 -13.15
CA MET A 142 -4.17 2.30 -12.38
C MET A 142 -5.24 2.26 -11.28
N LEU A 143 -5.49 3.38 -10.58
CA LEU A 143 -6.54 3.46 -9.54
C LEU A 143 -7.96 3.23 -10.09
N TYR A 144 -8.21 3.49 -11.36
CA TYR A 144 -9.49 3.18 -12.00
C TYR A 144 -9.82 1.69 -11.98
N TYR A 145 -8.80 0.84 -12.20
CA TYR A 145 -8.94 -0.62 -12.22
C TYR A 145 -8.63 -1.28 -10.88
N MET A 146 -7.69 -0.73 -10.13
CA MET A 146 -7.13 -1.29 -8.90
C MET A 146 -7.19 -0.27 -7.77
N PRO A 147 -8.24 -0.33 -6.91
CA PRO A 147 -8.49 0.69 -5.88
C PRO A 147 -7.44 0.72 -4.77
N GLN A 148 -6.52 -0.26 -4.74
CA GLN A 148 -5.41 -0.32 -3.82
C GLN A 148 -4.09 -0.41 -4.60
N ILE A 149 -3.09 0.37 -4.17
CA ILE A 149 -1.74 0.34 -4.74
C ILE A 149 -0.70 0.21 -3.62
N TRP A 150 0.30 -0.63 -3.83
CA TRP A 150 1.46 -0.72 -2.96
C TRP A 150 2.35 0.50 -3.14
N THR A 151 2.56 1.29 -2.08
CA THR A 151 3.22 2.60 -2.18
C THR A 151 4.73 2.51 -2.36
N SER A 152 5.37 1.51 -1.75
CA SER A 152 6.82 1.33 -1.78
C SER A 152 7.21 -0.04 -1.23
N ASP A 153 8.23 -0.66 -1.83
CA ASP A 153 8.88 -1.86 -1.30
C ASP A 153 9.76 -1.57 -0.07
N ASN A 154 9.94 -0.30 0.28
CA ASN A 154 10.54 0.05 1.56
C ASN A 154 9.50 -0.13 2.68
N THR A 155 9.65 -1.21 3.43
CA THR A 155 8.73 -1.61 4.52
C THR A 155 9.20 -1.15 5.90
N ASP A 156 10.31 -0.41 5.99
CA ASP A 156 10.76 0.16 7.26
C ASP A 156 9.74 1.18 7.80
N ALA A 157 9.24 0.96 9.02
CA ALA A 157 8.17 1.78 9.59
C ALA A 157 8.54 3.27 9.69
N VAL A 158 9.81 3.60 9.93
CA VAL A 158 10.26 4.99 10.01
C VAL A 158 10.27 5.66 8.64
N SER A 159 10.76 4.96 7.62
CA SER A 159 10.72 5.44 6.23
C SER A 159 9.27 5.58 5.74
N ARG A 160 8.39 4.67 6.16
CA ARG A 160 6.95 4.70 5.79
C ARG A 160 6.23 5.95 6.31
N LEU A 161 6.69 6.59 7.38
CA LEU A 161 6.14 7.88 7.79
C LEU A 161 6.21 8.92 6.67
N SER A 162 7.39 9.07 6.03
CA SER A 162 7.56 10.01 4.90
C SER A 162 6.88 9.51 3.63
N ILE A 163 6.94 8.21 3.32
CA ILE A 163 6.33 7.63 2.12
C ILE A 163 4.80 7.81 2.16
N GLN A 164 4.14 7.42 3.24
CA GLN A 164 2.68 7.52 3.36
C GLN A 164 2.21 8.99 3.46
N TYR A 165 2.95 9.82 4.19
CA TYR A 165 2.68 11.26 4.26
C TYR A 165 2.78 11.91 2.88
N GLY A 166 3.87 11.66 2.13
CA GLY A 166 4.08 12.19 0.79
C GLY A 166 3.02 11.71 -0.21
N THR A 167 2.73 10.40 -0.23
CA THR A 167 1.70 9.81 -1.09
C THR A 167 0.33 10.43 -0.81
N SER A 168 0.01 10.69 0.47
CA SER A 168 -1.27 11.30 0.87
C SER A 168 -1.49 12.73 0.36
N MET A 169 -0.45 13.39 -0.15
CA MET A 169 -0.59 14.74 -0.74
C MET A 169 -1.34 14.70 -2.07
N VAL A 170 -1.33 13.56 -2.76
CA VAL A 170 -1.92 13.38 -4.10
C VAL A 170 -3.06 12.36 -4.09
N TYR A 171 -2.92 11.28 -3.32
CA TYR A 171 -3.83 10.14 -3.33
C TYR A 171 -4.46 9.90 -1.95
N PRO A 172 -5.69 9.37 -1.88
CA PRO A 172 -6.36 9.08 -0.61
C PRO A 172 -5.64 7.95 0.14
N ILE A 173 -5.64 8.06 1.47
CA ILE A 173 -5.06 7.03 2.37
C ILE A 173 -5.68 5.65 2.11
N SER A 174 -6.99 5.60 1.82
CA SER A 174 -7.73 4.36 1.56
C SER A 174 -7.25 3.58 0.32
N SER A 175 -6.45 4.22 -0.55
CA SER A 175 -5.87 3.55 -1.72
C SER A 175 -4.46 3.00 -1.48
N MET A 176 -3.86 3.26 -0.32
CA MET A 176 -2.47 2.87 -0.03
C MET A 176 -2.38 1.55 0.73
N GLY A 177 -1.63 0.58 0.21
CA GLY A 177 -1.21 -0.60 0.97
C GLY A 177 -0.22 -0.22 2.08
N ALA A 178 -0.44 -0.71 3.30
CA ALA A 178 0.43 -0.48 4.45
C ALA A 178 0.55 -1.75 5.30
N HIS A 179 1.78 -2.25 5.45
CA HIS A 179 2.02 -3.53 6.11
C HIS A 179 2.96 -3.42 7.31
N VAL A 180 2.70 -4.26 8.30
CA VAL A 180 3.62 -4.57 9.39
C VAL A 180 4.62 -5.59 8.87
N SER A 181 5.87 -5.18 8.68
CA SER A 181 6.95 -6.04 8.19
C SER A 181 7.76 -6.66 9.33
N ALA A 182 8.60 -7.64 8.98
CA ALA A 182 9.54 -8.25 9.90
C ALA A 182 10.64 -7.26 10.34
N VAL A 183 11.27 -7.53 11.49
CA VAL A 183 12.46 -6.85 11.96
C VAL A 183 13.54 -7.89 12.30
N PRO A 184 14.84 -7.57 12.11
CA PRO A 184 15.39 -6.34 11.49
C PRO A 184 14.86 -6.14 10.09
N ASN A 185 14.60 -4.88 9.68
CA ASN A 185 14.16 -4.57 8.33
C ASN A 185 15.24 -4.97 7.31
N HIS A 186 14.84 -5.65 6.22
CA HIS A 186 15.77 -6.25 5.25
C HIS A 186 16.58 -5.22 4.43
N GLN A 187 16.17 -3.96 4.39
CA GLN A 187 16.86 -2.91 3.62
C GLN A 187 17.78 -2.04 4.48
N CYS A 188 17.39 -1.75 5.72
CA CYS A 188 18.12 -0.81 6.57
C CYS A 188 18.49 -1.39 7.94
N GLU A 189 18.23 -2.67 8.20
CA GLU A 189 18.52 -3.40 9.44
C GLU A 189 17.92 -2.77 10.71
N ARG A 190 17.00 -1.81 10.55
CA ARG A 190 16.36 -1.14 11.68
C ARG A 190 15.42 -2.09 12.41
N VAL A 191 15.46 -1.99 13.74
CA VAL A 191 14.53 -2.68 14.64
C VAL A 191 13.60 -1.65 15.28
N THR A 192 12.31 -1.82 15.09
CA THR A 192 11.25 -1.02 15.72
C THR A 192 10.27 -1.93 16.45
N SER A 193 9.59 -1.40 17.47
CA SER A 193 8.56 -2.17 18.19
C SER A 193 7.42 -2.58 17.25
N LEU A 194 6.75 -3.68 17.58
CA LEU A 194 5.56 -4.11 16.85
C LEU A 194 4.47 -3.04 16.91
N LYS A 195 4.33 -2.35 18.06
CA LYS A 195 3.42 -1.21 18.21
C LYS A 195 3.73 -0.10 17.19
N MET A 196 4.99 0.35 17.06
CA MET A 196 5.37 1.39 16.09
C MET A 196 5.04 0.97 14.66
N ARG A 197 5.37 -0.27 14.27
CA ARG A 197 5.04 -0.83 12.94
C ARG A 197 3.53 -0.86 12.70
N GLY A 198 2.75 -1.30 13.69
CA GLY A 198 1.30 -1.37 13.62
C GLY A 198 0.64 0.01 13.53
N ASP A 199 1.06 0.97 14.34
CA ASP A 199 0.52 2.33 14.34
C ASP A 199 0.80 3.06 13.00
N VAL A 200 1.96 2.82 12.39
CA VAL A 200 2.29 3.35 11.05
C VAL A 200 1.42 2.67 9.98
N ALA A 201 1.30 1.34 10.03
CA ALA A 201 0.50 0.59 9.06
C ALA A 201 -1.01 0.87 9.17
N LEU A 202 -1.49 1.35 10.32
CA LEU A 202 -2.88 1.78 10.50
C LEU A 202 -3.28 2.91 9.52
N SER A 203 -2.30 3.64 9.00
CA SER A 203 -2.50 4.70 8.02
C SER A 203 -2.45 4.16 6.59
N GLY A 204 -3.37 3.29 6.26
CA GLY A 204 -3.53 2.66 4.95
C GLY A 204 -4.38 1.40 5.02
N ASN A 205 -4.35 0.61 3.96
CA ASN A 205 -4.94 -0.73 3.94
C ASN A 205 -4.01 -1.67 4.69
N PHE A 206 -4.38 -1.96 5.93
CA PHE A 206 -3.55 -2.65 6.90
C PHE A 206 -3.32 -4.12 6.53
N GLY A 207 -2.08 -4.58 6.61
CA GLY A 207 -1.72 -5.99 6.44
C GLY A 207 -0.46 -6.37 7.21
N PHE A 208 -0.11 -7.66 7.15
CA PHE A 208 1.15 -8.19 7.69
C PHE A 208 2.00 -8.77 6.57
N GLU A 209 3.27 -8.43 6.57
CA GLU A 209 4.29 -8.93 5.66
C GLU A 209 5.43 -9.53 6.48
N LEU A 210 5.11 -10.57 7.22
CA LEU A 210 6.03 -11.29 8.11
C LEU A 210 5.62 -12.75 8.28
N ASP A 211 6.56 -13.59 8.66
CA ASP A 211 6.33 -15.00 8.95
C ASP A 211 5.78 -15.17 10.38
N LEU A 212 4.47 -15.28 10.50
CA LEU A 212 3.78 -15.45 11.79
C LEU A 212 4.19 -16.74 12.53
N THR A 213 4.77 -17.72 11.85
CA THR A 213 5.23 -18.95 12.49
C THR A 213 6.47 -18.71 13.35
N LYS A 214 7.23 -17.66 13.06
CA LYS A 214 8.43 -17.25 13.81
C LYS A 214 8.13 -16.31 14.98
N ALA A 215 6.90 -15.80 15.06
CA ALA A 215 6.50 -14.90 16.13
C ALA A 215 6.43 -15.64 17.49
N SER A 216 6.94 -15.02 18.55
CA SER A 216 6.81 -15.51 19.91
C SER A 216 5.34 -15.52 20.38
N ALA A 217 5.06 -16.13 21.52
CA ALA A 217 3.70 -16.14 22.08
C ALA A 217 3.23 -14.70 22.41
N ASP A 218 4.12 -13.88 22.97
CA ASP A 218 3.84 -12.49 23.33
C ASP A 218 3.60 -11.63 22.07
N GLU A 219 4.45 -11.79 21.05
CA GLU A 219 4.23 -11.10 19.76
C GLU A 219 2.92 -11.50 19.08
N ARG A 220 2.53 -12.78 19.15
CA ARG A 220 1.23 -13.20 18.60
C ARG A 220 0.05 -12.56 19.35
N GLU A 221 0.15 -12.40 20.65
CA GLU A 221 -0.91 -11.70 21.41
C GLU A 221 -0.91 -10.21 21.07
N GLU A 222 0.25 -9.56 20.94
CA GLU A 222 0.35 -8.16 20.49
C GLU A 222 -0.22 -7.98 19.06
N ILE A 223 0.06 -8.90 18.13
CA ILE A 223 -0.51 -8.91 16.77
C ILE A 223 -2.04 -8.99 16.85
N LYS A 224 -2.59 -9.84 17.72
CA LYS A 224 -4.03 -9.95 17.91
C LYS A 224 -4.66 -8.63 18.40
N GLN A 225 -4.00 -7.94 19.34
CA GLN A 225 -4.44 -6.63 19.81
C GLN A 225 -4.38 -5.57 18.70
N LEU A 226 -3.34 -5.58 17.86
CA LEU A 226 -3.26 -4.72 16.67
C LEU A 226 -4.42 -4.98 15.70
N VAL A 227 -4.77 -6.23 15.44
CA VAL A 227 -5.91 -6.58 14.57
C VAL A 227 -7.23 -6.07 15.16
N ILE A 228 -7.42 -6.18 16.48
CA ILE A 228 -8.61 -5.65 17.16
C ILE A 228 -8.68 -4.13 17.00
N MET A 229 -7.57 -3.43 17.23
CA MET A 229 -7.45 -1.97 17.06
C MET A 229 -7.78 -1.55 15.62
N VAL A 230 -7.19 -2.22 14.62
CA VAL A 230 -7.47 -1.95 13.20
C VAL A 230 -8.95 -2.14 12.88
N LYS A 231 -9.55 -3.25 13.30
CA LYS A 231 -10.98 -3.51 13.06
C LYS A 231 -11.88 -2.48 13.72
N ARG A 232 -11.49 -1.96 14.90
CA ARG A 232 -12.23 -0.91 15.62
C ARG A 232 -12.17 0.42 14.88
N HIS A 233 -11.01 0.80 14.32
CA HIS A 233 -10.79 2.14 13.79
C HIS A 233 -10.76 2.23 12.25
N ARG A 234 -10.89 1.11 11.51
CA ARG A 234 -10.79 1.14 10.05
C ARG A 234 -11.84 2.00 9.36
N HIS A 235 -13.02 2.21 9.95
CA HIS A 235 -14.03 3.13 9.43
C HIS A 235 -13.50 4.56 9.39
N LEU A 236 -12.71 4.99 10.39
CA LEU A 236 -12.05 6.30 10.41
C LEU A 236 -10.92 6.36 9.38
N THR A 237 -10.04 5.36 9.36
CA THR A 237 -8.87 5.37 8.46
C THR A 237 -9.25 5.19 6.99
N GLN A 238 -10.39 4.55 6.68
CA GLN A 238 -10.86 4.31 5.31
C GLN A 238 -11.84 5.38 4.81
N GLN A 239 -12.67 5.94 5.69
CA GLN A 239 -13.78 6.82 5.30
C GLN A 239 -13.75 8.18 5.99
N GLY A 240 -12.91 8.36 7.01
CA GLY A 240 -12.78 9.61 7.74
C GLY A 240 -12.04 10.69 6.94
N VAL A 241 -12.22 11.92 7.38
CA VAL A 241 -11.49 13.08 6.85
C VAL A 241 -10.07 13.07 7.40
N PHE A 242 -9.10 12.87 6.52
CA PHE A 242 -7.67 12.83 6.85
C PHE A 242 -7.07 14.25 6.89
N SER A 243 -6.31 14.56 7.93
CA SER A 243 -5.55 15.81 8.04
C SER A 243 -4.13 15.56 8.52
N ARG A 244 -3.15 16.12 7.80
CA ARG A 244 -1.73 16.10 8.16
C ARG A 244 -1.46 17.21 9.17
N LEU A 245 -0.86 16.88 10.32
CA LEU A 245 -0.62 17.80 11.43
C LEU A 245 0.87 18.14 11.63
N ALA A 246 1.76 17.18 11.39
CA ALA A 246 3.20 17.39 11.45
C ALA A 246 3.91 16.61 10.35
N ASN A 247 4.78 17.29 9.59
CA ASN A 247 5.57 16.71 8.51
C ASN A 247 6.75 15.92 9.08
N PRO A 248 6.95 14.65 8.70
CA PRO A 248 8.10 13.85 9.10
C PRO A 248 9.43 14.34 8.50
N GLU A 249 9.41 15.01 7.33
CA GLU A 249 10.62 15.42 6.64
C GLU A 249 11.38 16.53 7.38
N GLY A 250 12.63 16.26 7.69
CA GLY A 250 13.48 17.19 8.45
C GLY A 250 13.02 17.36 9.90
N GLY A 251 11.95 16.70 10.31
CA GLY A 251 11.36 16.75 11.63
C GLY A 251 11.78 15.58 12.51
N LYS A 252 11.47 15.71 13.79
CA LYS A 252 11.68 14.67 14.81
C LYS A 252 10.38 13.95 15.14
N TYR A 253 9.29 14.45 14.61
CA TYR A 253 7.92 14.00 14.83
C TYR A 253 7.15 13.95 13.53
N ALA A 254 6.17 13.04 13.46
CA ALA A 254 5.10 13.05 12.49
C ALA A 254 3.76 12.99 13.22
N ALA A 255 2.73 13.58 12.64
CA ALA A 255 1.37 13.47 13.18
C ALA A 255 0.33 13.68 12.09
N TRP A 256 -0.76 12.97 12.21
CA TRP A 256 -1.97 13.12 11.39
C TRP A 256 -3.21 12.67 12.16
N GLN A 257 -4.37 13.01 11.66
CA GLN A 257 -5.64 12.65 12.25
C GLN A 257 -6.64 12.18 11.21
N TYR A 258 -7.64 11.48 11.70
CA TYR A 258 -8.86 11.12 10.98
C TYR A 258 -10.06 11.57 11.79
N ILE A 259 -11.08 12.13 11.14
CA ILE A 259 -12.33 12.53 11.79
C ILE A 259 -13.47 11.86 11.03
N SER A 260 -14.44 11.29 11.76
CA SER A 260 -15.65 10.74 11.16
C SER A 260 -16.41 11.83 10.36
N GLN A 261 -17.17 11.43 9.35
CA GLN A 261 -17.88 12.36 8.47
C GLN A 261 -18.88 13.26 9.25
N ASP A 262 -19.41 12.76 10.37
CA ASP A 262 -20.33 13.49 11.25
C ASP A 262 -19.64 14.24 12.39
N GLY A 263 -18.31 14.15 12.49
CA GLY A 263 -17.51 14.78 13.55
C GLY A 263 -17.67 14.16 14.94
N SER A 264 -18.32 12.98 15.04
CA SER A 264 -18.55 12.30 16.32
C SER A 264 -17.32 11.58 16.87
N GLU A 265 -16.38 11.19 16.01
CA GLU A 265 -15.16 10.49 16.39
C GLU A 265 -13.92 11.10 15.73
N ALA A 266 -12.80 11.03 16.45
CA ALA A 266 -11.50 11.41 15.90
C ALA A 266 -10.41 10.43 16.33
N LEU A 267 -9.46 10.18 15.45
CA LEU A 267 -8.28 9.35 15.71
C LEU A 267 -7.03 10.19 15.45
N LEU A 268 -6.22 10.40 16.47
CA LEU A 268 -4.95 11.10 16.39
C LEU A 268 -3.80 10.10 16.40
N CYS A 269 -2.95 10.13 15.40
CA CYS A 269 -1.72 9.34 15.30
C CYS A 269 -0.51 10.26 15.43
N THR A 270 0.38 9.96 16.39
CA THR A 270 1.60 10.72 16.62
C THR A 270 2.81 9.81 16.71
N PHE A 271 3.92 10.26 16.15
CA PHE A 271 5.13 9.48 16.00
C PHE A 271 6.34 10.34 16.36
N LYS A 272 7.26 9.76 17.12
CA LYS A 272 8.57 10.35 17.38
C LYS A 272 9.64 9.55 16.64
N ILE A 273 10.40 10.23 15.82
CA ILE A 273 11.43 9.62 14.97
C ILE A 273 12.74 9.49 15.74
N LEU A 274 13.24 10.61 16.28
CA LEU A 274 14.49 10.64 17.03
C LEU A 274 14.36 11.51 18.29
N SER A 275 14.96 11.05 19.37
CA SER A 275 15.13 11.82 20.59
C SER A 275 16.42 12.62 20.55
N VAL A 276 16.39 13.84 21.06
CA VAL A 276 17.59 14.65 21.29
C VAL A 276 17.57 15.23 22.70
N PRO A 277 18.72 15.51 23.31
CA PRO A 277 18.78 16.18 24.61
C PRO A 277 18.03 17.51 24.62
N ASN A 278 17.35 17.82 25.70
CA ASN A 278 16.61 19.07 25.91
C ASN A 278 15.51 19.33 24.86
N MET A 279 14.94 18.26 24.28
CA MET A 279 13.86 18.37 23.32
C MET A 279 12.61 18.94 24.01
N PRO A 280 11.99 20.01 23.47
CA PRO A 280 10.74 20.53 24.03
C PRO A 280 9.63 19.47 23.87
N PRO A 281 8.62 19.46 24.76
CA PRO A 281 7.47 18.59 24.60
C PRO A 281 6.80 18.80 23.24
N PHE A 282 6.54 17.71 22.52
CA PHE A 282 5.78 17.76 21.30
C PHE A 282 4.29 17.97 21.60
N ARG A 283 3.75 19.07 21.12
CA ARG A 283 2.34 19.43 21.30
C ARG A 283 1.67 19.48 19.95
N VAL A 284 0.67 18.63 19.76
CA VAL A 284 -0.09 18.53 18.52
C VAL A 284 -1.41 19.27 18.65
N ARG A 285 -1.72 20.09 17.65
CA ARG A 285 -3.03 20.74 17.51
C ARG A 285 -3.84 19.96 16.49
N MET A 286 -4.99 19.50 16.89
CA MET A 286 -5.96 18.89 15.98
C MET A 286 -6.68 19.99 15.16
N THR A 287 -7.40 19.58 14.14
CA THR A 287 -8.15 20.49 13.26
C THR A 287 -9.56 19.96 13.01
N ASN A 288 -10.47 20.82 12.55
CA ASN A 288 -11.82 20.42 12.11
C ASN A 288 -12.68 19.71 13.16
N LEU A 289 -12.45 19.97 14.43
CA LEU A 289 -13.35 19.55 15.52
C LEU A 289 -14.37 20.66 15.80
N ASP A 290 -15.44 20.33 16.50
CA ASP A 290 -16.38 21.33 17.05
C ASP A 290 -15.75 21.92 18.33
N ASP A 291 -15.41 23.22 18.31
CA ASP A 291 -14.76 23.90 19.42
C ASP A 291 -15.63 24.02 20.67
N MET A 292 -16.94 23.95 20.50
CA MET A 292 -17.93 24.02 21.61
C MET A 292 -18.28 22.66 22.20
N ALA A 293 -17.85 21.56 21.56
CA ALA A 293 -18.09 20.20 22.02
C ALA A 293 -16.97 19.67 22.91
N ASP A 294 -17.32 18.75 23.80
CA ASP A 294 -16.38 17.95 24.56
C ASP A 294 -16.08 16.62 23.84
N TYR A 295 -14.85 16.15 23.95
CA TYR A 295 -14.35 14.91 23.39
C TYR A 295 -13.70 14.07 24.49
N GLU A 296 -14.15 12.84 24.65
CA GLU A 296 -13.60 11.89 25.62
C GLU A 296 -12.64 10.94 24.93
N SER A 297 -11.41 10.86 25.43
CA SER A 297 -10.41 9.89 24.96
C SER A 297 -10.63 8.50 25.58
N ASP A 298 -10.05 7.44 24.96
CA ASP A 298 -10.21 6.06 25.44
C ASP A 298 -9.76 5.83 26.91
N ASP A 299 -8.92 6.71 27.47
CA ASP A 299 -8.52 6.66 28.89
C ASP A 299 -9.51 7.39 29.82
N GLY A 300 -10.62 7.92 29.28
CA GLY A 300 -11.66 8.65 30.01
C GLY A 300 -11.33 10.13 30.26
N THR A 301 -10.23 10.65 29.73
CA THR A 301 -9.91 12.08 29.84
C THR A 301 -10.80 12.88 28.88
N VAL A 302 -11.40 13.95 29.39
CA VAL A 302 -12.26 14.84 28.60
C VAL A 302 -11.50 16.11 28.22
N TYR A 303 -11.58 16.47 26.95
CA TYR A 303 -11.01 17.67 26.37
C TYR A 303 -12.11 18.46 25.66
N SER A 304 -12.11 19.78 25.75
CA SER A 304 -12.95 20.56 24.82
C SER A 304 -12.34 20.55 23.41
N GLY A 305 -13.15 20.65 22.37
CA GLY A 305 -12.67 20.80 21.00
C GLY A 305 -11.74 22.01 20.84
N ALA A 306 -12.07 23.12 21.51
CA ALA A 306 -11.20 24.30 21.57
C ALA A 306 -9.82 23.98 22.17
N GLN A 307 -9.75 23.17 23.24
CA GLN A 307 -8.48 22.75 23.84
C GLN A 307 -7.66 21.91 22.85
N LEU A 308 -8.28 20.93 22.20
CA LEU A 308 -7.63 20.08 21.20
C LEU A 308 -7.08 20.88 20.01
N MET A 309 -7.84 21.88 19.54
CA MET A 309 -7.47 22.66 18.34
C MET A 309 -6.52 23.82 18.63
N TYR A 310 -6.74 24.58 19.69
CA TYR A 310 -5.98 25.84 19.91
C TYR A 310 -4.83 25.67 20.87
N GLN A 311 -4.99 24.94 21.97
CA GLN A 311 -3.93 24.64 22.91
C GLN A 311 -3.11 23.43 22.43
N GLY A 312 -3.76 22.44 21.86
CA GLY A 312 -3.22 21.14 21.48
C GLY A 312 -2.96 20.24 22.69
N ILE A 313 -2.61 19.00 22.42
CA ILE A 313 -2.28 18.00 23.43
C ILE A 313 -0.84 17.54 23.29
N SER A 314 -0.24 17.14 24.41
CA SER A 314 1.09 16.52 24.45
C SER A 314 0.91 15.01 24.54
N THR A 315 1.40 14.29 23.55
CA THR A 315 1.49 12.83 23.59
C THR A 315 2.81 12.42 24.25
N HIS A 316 2.73 11.47 25.17
CA HIS A 316 3.96 10.97 25.84
C HIS A 316 4.65 9.95 24.92
N LEU A 317 5.73 10.41 24.25
CA LEU A 317 6.56 9.60 23.35
C LEU A 317 7.97 9.47 23.92
N ALA A 318 8.29 8.30 24.46
CA ALA A 318 9.59 8.04 25.09
C ALA A 318 10.53 7.31 24.13
N GLY A 319 11.81 7.74 24.10
CA GLY A 319 12.83 7.11 23.27
C GLY A 319 12.67 7.42 21.78
N ASP A 320 13.45 6.73 20.95
CA ASP A 320 13.38 6.78 19.49
C ASP A 320 12.29 5.85 18.99
N PHE A 321 11.77 6.12 17.78
CA PHE A 321 10.81 5.28 17.06
C PHE A 321 9.60 4.89 17.92
N SER A 322 9.03 5.86 18.63
CA SER A 322 7.86 5.65 19.47
C SER A 322 6.60 6.26 18.84
N SER A 323 5.45 5.68 19.16
CA SER A 323 4.16 6.08 18.60
C SER A 323 3.06 6.09 19.65
N CYS A 324 2.05 6.92 19.42
CA CYS A 324 0.83 6.97 20.22
C CYS A 324 -0.36 7.20 19.29
N VAL A 325 -1.36 6.36 19.43
CA VAL A 325 -2.68 6.51 18.79
C VAL A 325 -3.68 6.80 19.87
N MET A 326 -4.46 7.87 19.70
CA MET A 326 -5.51 8.29 20.65
C MET A 326 -6.83 8.40 19.89
N HIS A 327 -7.84 7.73 20.37
CA HIS A 327 -9.19 7.84 19.86
C HIS A 327 -10.02 8.75 20.77
N PHE A 328 -10.87 9.56 20.17
CA PHE A 328 -11.75 10.50 20.85
C PHE A 328 -13.18 10.30 20.38
N THR A 329 -14.12 10.33 21.32
CA THR A 329 -15.55 10.32 21.03
C THR A 329 -16.19 11.62 21.53
N ARG A 330 -16.94 12.30 20.67
CA ARG A 330 -17.71 13.50 21.04
C ARG A 330 -18.75 13.13 22.07
N LYS A 331 -18.81 13.90 23.15
CA LYS A 331 -19.89 13.81 24.17
C LYS A 331 -21.13 14.50 23.65
N GLY A 332 -22.27 13.87 23.84
CA GLY A 332 -23.58 14.42 23.47
C GLY A 332 -24.03 15.57 24.36
#